data_92dc79488e75bd6c871d27a7ee79923c
#
_entry.id   92dc79488e75bd6c871d27a7ee79923c
#
_cell.length_a   1.000
_cell.length_b   1.000
_cell.length_c   1.000
_cell.angle_alpha   90.00
_cell.angle_beta   90.00
_cell.angle_gamma   90.00
#
_symmetry.space_group_name_H-M   'P 1'
#
loop_
_entity.id
_entity.type
_entity.pdbx_description
1 polymer ?
#
loop_
_entity_poly.entity_id
_entity_poly.type
_entity_poly.pdbx_seq_one_letter_code
_entity_poly.pdbx_strand_id
1 'polypeptide(L)'
;MTGFAGKTARLWVPDAVYGAVTPYSSVPAGLYVVSMRPHGAAATSRPVISWNLDLKAAQAYTTAAIGSSASLRSIVLHDDLSLPAPGTGKVRLIQAASRASRADVVAIGGPTVADQAAFATTTKYTSVKAGTWSLRANSVGGSVVSAAGNVTVASGAVSSVLLLDAPGGGITIRSVVDAAGAGVLPVGAVPAGGGGTAAGSHGGTGVLGLALLCPVLAGGAVLTARRLGR
;
A
#
# COMPACT_ATOMS: atom_id res chain seq x y z
N MET A 1 16.52 -23.34 -27.96
CA MET A 1 16.90 -22.28 -27.01
C MET A 1 16.37 -20.97 -27.57
N THR A 2 15.14 -20.61 -27.24
CA THR A 2 14.53 -19.34 -27.65
C THR A 2 14.88 -18.28 -26.59
N GLY A 3 15.78 -17.36 -26.97
CA GLY A 3 16.22 -16.27 -26.14
C GLY A 3 15.05 -15.35 -25.80
N PHE A 4 14.72 -15.26 -24.52
CA PHE A 4 13.83 -14.22 -24.01
C PHE A 4 14.56 -12.88 -24.10
N ALA A 5 14.26 -12.10 -25.14
CA ALA A 5 14.67 -10.71 -25.22
C ALA A 5 14.07 -9.96 -24.02
N GLY A 6 14.91 -9.70 -23.03
CA GLY A 6 14.52 -9.15 -21.75
C GLY A 6 14.01 -7.72 -21.89
N LYS A 7 12.72 -7.50 -21.68
CA LYS A 7 12.22 -6.14 -21.41
C LYS A 7 12.87 -5.65 -20.12
N THR A 8 13.54 -4.53 -20.19
CA THR A 8 14.28 -3.91 -19.09
C THR A 8 13.37 -3.76 -17.88
N ALA A 9 13.83 -4.18 -16.70
CA ALA A 9 13.10 -3.97 -15.46
C ALA A 9 13.03 -2.45 -15.17
N ARG A 10 11.83 -1.96 -14.88
CA ARG A 10 11.62 -0.56 -14.46
C ARG A 10 11.78 -0.46 -12.95
N LEU A 11 12.53 0.53 -12.51
CA LEU A 11 12.62 0.89 -11.11
C LEU A 11 11.30 1.57 -10.68
N TRP A 12 10.61 0.99 -9.70
CA TRP A 12 9.38 1.56 -9.15
C TRP A 12 9.63 2.36 -7.87
N VAL A 13 10.48 1.84 -6.98
CA VAL A 13 10.84 2.51 -5.73
C VAL A 13 12.34 2.41 -5.56
N PRO A 14 13.07 3.53 -5.62
CA PRO A 14 14.54 3.52 -5.56
C PRO A 14 15.08 3.29 -4.15
N ASP A 15 14.36 3.74 -3.14
CA ASP A 15 14.77 3.62 -1.74
C ASP A 15 13.54 3.47 -0.84
N ALA A 16 13.29 2.25 -0.44
CA ALA A 16 12.14 1.88 0.34
C ALA A 16 12.57 1.53 1.77
N VAL A 17 12.14 2.34 2.72
CA VAL A 17 12.34 2.11 4.15
C VAL A 17 11.06 1.54 4.78
N TYR A 18 11.18 0.98 5.98
CA TYR A 18 10.02 0.46 6.70
C TYR A 18 8.93 1.51 6.90
N GLY A 19 7.70 1.13 6.61
CA GLY A 19 6.54 2.02 6.68
C GLY A 19 6.42 3.00 5.52
N ALA A 20 7.32 2.96 4.52
CA ALA A 20 7.19 3.79 3.34
C ALA A 20 5.91 3.42 2.55
N VAL A 21 5.19 4.44 2.11
CA VAL A 21 4.03 4.32 1.22
C VAL A 21 4.24 5.31 0.09
N THR A 22 4.15 4.84 -1.15
CA THR A 22 4.25 5.70 -2.32
C THR A 22 2.88 6.18 -2.79
N PRO A 23 2.79 7.35 -3.43
CA PRO A 23 1.58 7.75 -4.13
C PRO A 23 1.21 6.74 -5.23
N TYR A 24 -0.07 6.72 -5.61
CA TYR A 24 -0.50 5.97 -6.78
C TYR A 24 0.15 6.52 -8.06
N SER A 25 0.51 5.61 -8.96
CA SER A 25 1.05 5.94 -10.26
C SER A 25 0.34 5.16 -11.37
N SER A 26 0.24 5.76 -12.55
CA SER A 26 -0.31 5.07 -13.72
C SER A 26 0.68 4.05 -14.27
N VAL A 27 0.22 2.82 -14.42
CA VAL A 27 1.01 1.71 -14.95
C VAL A 27 0.19 1.01 -16.04
N PRO A 28 0.76 0.68 -17.21
CA PRO A 28 0.04 -0.06 -18.25
C PRO A 28 -0.50 -1.39 -17.72
N ALA A 29 -1.72 -1.76 -18.13
CA ALA A 29 -2.27 -3.06 -17.78
C ALA A 29 -1.40 -4.20 -18.31
N GLY A 30 -1.36 -5.31 -17.57
CA GLY A 30 -0.57 -6.48 -17.94
C GLY A 30 -0.02 -7.25 -16.75
N LEU A 31 0.72 -8.31 -17.05
CA LEU A 31 1.39 -9.15 -16.07
C LEU A 31 2.78 -8.59 -15.77
N TYR A 32 3.09 -8.47 -14.50
CA TYR A 32 4.37 -8.00 -13.99
C TYR A 32 4.97 -9.00 -13.01
N VAL A 33 6.29 -9.07 -12.97
CA VAL A 33 7.05 -9.63 -11.86
C VAL A 33 7.64 -8.46 -11.08
N VAL A 34 7.20 -8.29 -9.85
CA VAL A 34 7.76 -7.31 -8.92
C VAL A 34 8.84 -8.00 -8.11
N SER A 35 10.00 -7.36 -7.97
CA SER A 35 11.13 -7.90 -7.22
C SER A 35 11.69 -6.85 -6.28
N MET A 36 11.94 -7.24 -5.05
CA MET A 36 12.57 -6.41 -4.03
C MET A 36 14.00 -6.89 -3.77
N ARG A 37 14.95 -5.95 -3.73
CA ARG A 37 16.37 -6.18 -3.44
C ARG A 37 16.84 -5.23 -2.36
N PRO A 38 17.92 -5.54 -1.65
CA PRO A 38 18.58 -4.57 -0.78
C PRO A 38 19.01 -3.32 -1.58
N HIS A 39 18.99 -2.17 -0.94
CA HIS A 39 19.52 -0.93 -1.53
C HIS A 39 20.98 -1.13 -1.95
N GLY A 40 21.35 -0.60 -3.13
CA GLY A 40 22.70 -0.75 -3.68
C GLY A 40 23.02 -2.12 -4.27
N ALA A 41 22.14 -3.12 -4.15
CA ALA A 41 22.35 -4.41 -4.76
C ALA A 41 22.22 -4.35 -6.31
N ALA A 42 23.08 -5.07 -7.01
CA ALA A 42 23.02 -5.14 -8.47
C ALA A 42 21.64 -5.62 -8.95
N ALA A 43 21.14 -5.06 -10.06
CA ALA A 43 19.85 -5.43 -10.64
C ALA A 43 19.75 -6.92 -11.01
N THR A 44 20.90 -7.56 -11.23
CA THR A 44 21.03 -8.99 -11.53
C THR A 44 21.12 -9.87 -10.29
N SER A 45 21.27 -9.28 -9.08
CA SER A 45 21.34 -10.05 -7.84
C SER A 45 20.01 -10.76 -7.55
N ARG A 46 20.09 -11.83 -6.75
CA ARG A 46 18.89 -12.54 -6.30
C ARG A 46 18.00 -11.60 -5.46
N PRO A 47 16.72 -11.43 -5.80
CA PRO A 47 15.81 -10.65 -4.98
C PRO A 47 15.54 -11.31 -3.62
N VAL A 48 15.25 -10.50 -2.61
CA VAL A 48 14.82 -10.96 -1.28
C VAL A 48 13.43 -11.60 -1.38
N ILE A 49 12.55 -10.98 -2.17
CA ILE A 49 11.22 -11.50 -2.49
C ILE A 49 10.83 -11.08 -3.92
N SER A 50 10.06 -11.93 -4.59
CA SER A 50 9.42 -11.62 -5.86
C SER A 50 8.00 -12.14 -5.88
N TRP A 51 7.12 -11.42 -6.57
CA TRP A 51 5.72 -11.84 -6.75
C TRP A 51 5.17 -11.40 -8.11
N ASN A 52 4.12 -12.08 -8.53
CA ASN A 52 3.40 -11.74 -9.75
C ASN A 52 2.30 -10.72 -9.45
N LEU A 53 2.10 -9.79 -10.37
CA LEU A 53 1.08 -8.74 -10.29
C LEU A 53 0.37 -8.66 -11.65
N ASP A 54 -0.92 -8.98 -11.68
CA ASP A 54 -1.77 -8.87 -12.87
C ASP A 54 -2.62 -7.60 -12.78
N LEU A 55 -2.19 -6.55 -13.48
CA LEU A 55 -2.87 -5.26 -13.52
C LEU A 55 -3.91 -5.23 -14.63
N LYS A 56 -5.16 -5.01 -14.27
CA LYS A 56 -6.24 -4.77 -15.23
C LYS A 56 -6.39 -3.28 -15.51
N ALA A 57 -6.86 -2.96 -16.71
CA ALA A 57 -7.19 -1.57 -17.09
C ALA A 57 -8.29 -0.99 -16.19
N ALA A 58 -8.20 0.31 -15.91
CA ALA A 58 -9.16 1.06 -15.10
C ALA A 58 -9.37 0.52 -13.67
N GLN A 59 -8.42 -0.22 -13.13
CA GLN A 59 -8.44 -0.75 -11.78
C GLN A 59 -7.32 -0.12 -10.94
N ALA A 60 -7.56 0.01 -9.65
CA ALA A 60 -6.56 0.47 -8.68
C ALA A 60 -6.07 -0.69 -7.82
N TYR A 61 -4.77 -0.68 -7.55
CA TYR A 61 -4.12 -1.73 -6.77
C TYR A 61 -3.13 -1.15 -5.77
N THR A 62 -3.08 -1.74 -4.60
CA THR A 62 -1.98 -1.57 -3.65
C THR A 62 -1.22 -2.88 -3.56
N THR A 63 0.09 -2.84 -3.72
CA THR A 63 0.93 -3.99 -3.41
C THR A 63 1.90 -3.65 -2.28
N ALA A 64 2.13 -4.58 -1.38
CA ALA A 64 3.01 -4.36 -0.24
C ALA A 64 3.87 -5.59 0.04
N ALA A 65 5.10 -5.34 0.52
CA ALA A 65 5.93 -6.33 1.18
C ALA A 65 5.79 -6.14 2.69
N ILE A 66 5.37 -7.19 3.38
CA ILE A 66 5.00 -7.16 4.80
C ILE A 66 5.74 -8.25 5.55
N GLY A 67 6.18 -7.98 6.77
CA GLY A 67 6.83 -8.93 7.66
C GLY A 67 8.29 -8.64 7.91
N SER A 68 8.94 -9.46 8.71
CA SER A 68 10.37 -9.38 8.99
C SER A 68 11.18 -9.87 7.78
N SER A 69 12.47 -9.54 7.73
CA SER A 69 13.38 -10.02 6.68
C SER A 69 13.42 -11.55 6.55
N ALA A 70 13.18 -12.27 7.65
CA ALA A 70 13.14 -13.74 7.67
C ALA A 70 11.79 -14.33 7.24
N SER A 71 10.70 -13.53 7.26
CA SER A 71 9.33 -13.99 6.98
C SER A 71 8.56 -13.03 6.08
N LEU A 72 9.25 -12.41 5.16
CA LEU A 72 8.69 -11.43 4.26
C LEU A 72 7.62 -12.02 3.33
N ARG A 73 6.48 -11.37 3.24
CA ARG A 73 5.36 -11.73 2.38
C ARG A 73 4.96 -10.56 1.51
N SER A 74 4.45 -10.86 0.32
CA SER A 74 3.79 -9.86 -0.52
C SER A 74 2.28 -9.99 -0.38
N ILE A 75 1.59 -8.86 -0.37
CA ILE A 75 0.15 -8.78 -0.55
C ILE A 75 -0.17 -7.92 -1.76
N VAL A 76 -1.24 -8.24 -2.43
CA VAL A 76 -1.80 -7.46 -3.53
C VAL A 76 -3.26 -7.20 -3.19
N LEU A 77 -3.64 -5.93 -3.12
CA LEU A 77 -4.97 -5.48 -2.78
C LEU A 77 -5.59 -4.83 -4.02
N HIS A 78 -6.85 -5.13 -4.26
CA HIS A 78 -7.67 -4.41 -5.23
C HIS A 78 -8.39 -3.27 -4.49
N ASP A 79 -8.19 -2.05 -4.94
CA ASP A 79 -8.60 -0.85 -4.22
C ASP A 79 -9.88 -0.27 -4.81
N ASP A 80 -10.90 -0.13 -3.99
CA ASP A 80 -12.12 0.62 -4.33
C ASP A 80 -11.92 2.10 -3.99
N LEU A 81 -11.43 2.85 -4.97
CA LEU A 81 -11.22 4.30 -4.86
C LEU A 81 -12.46 5.12 -5.26
N SER A 82 -13.64 4.50 -5.43
CA SER A 82 -14.88 5.22 -5.72
C SER A 82 -15.20 6.20 -4.58
N LEU A 83 -15.69 7.39 -4.94
CA LEU A 83 -15.96 8.44 -3.99
C LEU A 83 -17.06 8.03 -2.99
N PRO A 84 -16.86 8.23 -1.69
CA PRO A 84 -17.90 8.05 -0.68
C PRO A 84 -18.94 9.18 -0.76
N ALA A 85 -20.08 8.97 -0.10
CA ALA A 85 -21.14 9.98 0.01
C ALA A 85 -20.63 11.26 0.72
N PRO A 86 -21.21 12.44 0.41
CA PRO A 86 -20.89 13.67 1.12
C PRO A 86 -20.99 13.53 2.65
N GLY A 87 -20.06 14.14 3.38
CA GLY A 87 -19.98 14.05 4.84
C GLY A 87 -19.39 12.72 5.35
N THR A 88 -19.05 11.79 4.46
CA THR A 88 -18.40 10.51 4.82
C THR A 88 -17.06 10.37 4.13
N GLY A 89 -16.24 9.45 4.63
CA GLY A 89 -15.05 8.92 3.96
C GLY A 89 -15.04 7.40 4.00
N LYS A 90 -14.22 6.76 3.19
CA LYS A 90 -13.99 5.32 3.24
C LYS A 90 -12.69 5.03 3.98
N VAL A 91 -12.69 4.03 4.83
CA VAL A 91 -11.52 3.59 5.59
C VAL A 91 -11.41 2.08 5.54
N ARG A 92 -10.20 1.55 5.34
CA ARG A 92 -9.86 0.14 5.59
C ARG A 92 -8.70 0.04 6.57
N LEU A 93 -8.53 -1.12 7.19
CA LEU A 93 -7.35 -1.47 7.97
C LEU A 93 -6.45 -2.40 7.16
N ILE A 94 -5.14 -2.16 7.19
CA ILE A 94 -4.10 -3.09 6.75
C ILE A 94 -3.30 -3.49 7.99
N GLN A 95 -3.43 -4.75 8.42
CA GLN A 95 -2.69 -5.29 9.56
C GLN A 95 -1.31 -5.76 9.09
N ALA A 96 -0.29 -4.94 9.32
CA ALA A 96 1.08 -5.18 8.89
C ALA A 96 2.08 -5.25 10.06
N ALA A 97 1.58 -5.22 11.31
CA ALA A 97 2.40 -5.37 12.49
C ALA A 97 2.70 -6.85 12.78
N SER A 98 3.94 -7.27 12.56
CA SER A 98 4.36 -8.67 12.77
C SER A 98 4.42 -9.08 14.25
N ARG A 99 4.49 -8.08 15.15
CA ARG A 99 4.46 -8.28 16.61
C ARG A 99 3.08 -8.59 17.16
N ALA A 100 2.02 -8.36 16.40
CA ALA A 100 0.66 -8.74 16.74
C ALA A 100 0.17 -9.78 15.72
N SER A 101 0.15 -11.05 16.09
CA SER A 101 -0.36 -12.12 15.22
C SER A 101 -1.83 -11.89 14.84
N ARG A 102 -2.59 -11.29 15.75
CA ARG A 102 -3.94 -10.74 15.55
C ARG A 102 -4.07 -9.43 16.33
N ALA A 103 -4.94 -8.55 15.88
CA ALA A 103 -5.21 -7.28 16.55
C ALA A 103 -6.68 -6.89 16.44
N ASP A 104 -7.20 -6.35 17.54
CA ASP A 104 -8.45 -5.61 17.57
C ASP A 104 -8.14 -4.13 17.36
N VAL A 105 -8.91 -3.46 16.52
CA VAL A 105 -8.83 -2.02 16.32
C VAL A 105 -10.22 -1.42 16.51
N VAL A 106 -10.34 -0.51 17.47
CA VAL A 106 -11.60 0.13 17.83
C VAL A 106 -11.48 1.65 17.76
N ALA A 107 -12.54 2.32 17.33
CA ALA A 107 -12.68 3.76 17.49
C ALA A 107 -13.20 4.04 18.89
N ILE A 108 -12.54 4.90 19.66
CA ILE A 108 -12.96 5.27 21.01
C ILE A 108 -14.27 6.05 20.93
N GLY A 109 -15.32 5.53 21.58
CA GLY A 109 -16.68 6.07 21.45
C GLY A 109 -17.36 5.82 20.10
N GLY A 110 -16.83 4.90 19.29
CA GLY A 110 -17.30 4.59 17.95
C GLY A 110 -17.29 3.10 17.64
N PRO A 111 -17.38 2.73 16.35
CA PRO A 111 -17.46 1.34 15.93
C PRO A 111 -16.12 0.60 16.04
N THR A 112 -16.20 -0.73 16.07
CA THR A 112 -15.06 -1.60 15.83
C THR A 112 -14.61 -1.46 14.38
N VAL A 113 -13.34 -1.12 14.19
CA VAL A 113 -12.71 -1.00 12.86
C VAL A 113 -12.29 -2.37 12.35
N ALA A 114 -11.75 -3.20 13.24
CA ALA A 114 -11.41 -4.60 12.95
C ALA A 114 -11.46 -5.43 14.24
N ASP A 115 -11.96 -6.65 14.10
CA ASP A 115 -12.00 -7.68 15.13
C ASP A 115 -11.05 -8.80 14.74
N GLN A 116 -10.11 -9.12 15.62
CA GLN A 116 -9.08 -10.16 15.45
C GLN A 116 -8.39 -10.18 14.07
N ALA A 117 -8.12 -8.99 13.52
CA ALA A 117 -7.45 -8.88 12.23
C ALA A 117 -6.10 -9.62 12.26
N ALA A 118 -5.96 -10.67 11.45
CA ALA A 118 -4.75 -11.47 11.38
C ALA A 118 -3.61 -10.68 10.71
N PHE A 119 -2.37 -10.99 11.07
CA PHE A 119 -1.19 -10.44 10.42
C PHE A 119 -1.21 -10.68 8.90
N ALA A 120 -0.81 -9.68 8.13
CA ALA A 120 -0.80 -9.65 6.67
C ALA A 120 -2.20 -9.76 6.02
N THR A 121 -3.25 -9.29 6.72
CA THR A 121 -4.60 -9.18 6.16
C THR A 121 -5.07 -7.73 6.08
N THR A 122 -6.16 -7.53 5.34
CA THR A 122 -6.82 -6.23 5.21
C THR A 122 -8.32 -6.39 5.37
N THR A 123 -8.98 -5.37 5.92
CA THR A 123 -10.43 -5.27 5.88
C THR A 123 -10.90 -4.71 4.54
N LYS A 124 -12.19 -4.84 4.25
CA LYS A 124 -12.82 -4.08 3.17
C LYS A 124 -12.89 -2.61 3.55
N TYR A 125 -12.99 -1.73 2.55
CA TYR A 125 -13.32 -0.35 2.81
C TYR A 125 -14.73 -0.22 3.41
N THR A 126 -14.85 0.58 4.46
CA THR A 126 -16.11 0.87 5.14
C THR A 126 -16.31 2.37 5.17
N SER A 127 -17.54 2.83 4.85
CA SER A 127 -17.91 4.24 4.97
C SER A 127 -18.06 4.61 6.43
N VAL A 128 -17.41 5.72 6.82
CA VAL A 128 -17.48 6.29 8.14
C VAL A 128 -17.75 7.79 8.05
N LYS A 129 -18.29 8.40 9.10
CA LYS A 129 -18.50 9.86 9.17
C LYS A 129 -17.14 10.56 9.07
N ALA A 130 -17.06 11.63 8.28
CA ALA A 130 -15.87 12.47 8.22
C ALA A 130 -15.58 13.12 9.58
N GLY A 131 -14.31 13.25 9.92
CA GLY A 131 -13.89 13.79 11.23
C GLY A 131 -12.60 13.13 11.72
N THR A 132 -12.19 13.49 12.91
CA THR A 132 -11.04 12.87 13.58
C THR A 132 -11.52 11.76 14.52
N TRP A 133 -10.96 10.58 14.34
CA TRP A 133 -11.26 9.38 15.10
C TRP A 133 -10.05 9.01 15.95
N SER A 134 -10.26 8.86 17.26
CA SER A 134 -9.25 8.30 18.16
C SER A 134 -9.36 6.78 18.12
N LEU A 135 -8.31 6.12 17.59
CA LEU A 135 -8.25 4.67 17.47
C LEU A 135 -7.40 4.06 18.57
N ARG A 136 -7.78 2.88 19.00
CA ARG A 136 -6.98 2.00 19.87
C ARG A 136 -6.83 0.64 19.19
N ALA A 137 -5.60 0.17 19.13
CA ALA A 137 -5.26 -1.19 18.67
C ALA A 137 -4.68 -1.98 19.83
N ASN A 138 -5.12 -3.23 19.99
CA ASN A 138 -4.60 -4.18 20.97
C ASN A 138 -4.28 -5.51 20.29
N SER A 139 -3.16 -6.13 20.63
CA SER A 139 -2.88 -7.49 20.18
C SER A 139 -3.83 -8.48 20.85
N VAL A 140 -4.18 -9.53 20.11
CA VAL A 140 -4.97 -10.66 20.62
C VAL A 140 -4.11 -11.90 20.59
N GLY A 141 -3.90 -12.49 21.77
CA GLY A 141 -3.00 -13.62 21.95
C GLY A 141 -1.51 -13.23 21.87
N GLY A 142 -0.65 -14.01 22.51
CA GLY A 142 0.80 -13.76 22.53
C GLY A 142 1.21 -12.58 23.42
N SER A 143 2.29 -11.88 23.01
CA SER A 143 2.76 -10.69 23.74
C SER A 143 1.74 -9.57 23.66
N VAL A 144 1.40 -8.97 24.81
CA VAL A 144 0.47 -7.84 24.88
C VAL A 144 1.16 -6.58 24.34
N VAL A 145 0.72 -6.12 23.19
CA VAL A 145 1.14 -4.84 22.61
C VAL A 145 -0.10 -4.02 22.27
N SER A 146 0.00 -2.72 22.47
CA SER A 146 -1.11 -1.80 22.17
C SER A 146 -0.60 -0.53 21.52
N ALA A 147 -1.50 0.15 20.81
CA ALA A 147 -1.27 1.47 20.24
C ALA A 147 -2.53 2.31 20.34
N ALA A 148 -2.35 3.61 20.44
CA ALA A 148 -3.40 4.59 20.25
C ALA A 148 -2.94 5.66 19.25
N GLY A 149 -3.86 6.19 18.48
CA GLY A 149 -3.55 7.21 17.49
C GLY A 149 -4.80 7.86 16.94
N ASN A 150 -4.63 9.09 16.45
CA ASN A 150 -5.72 9.83 15.81
C ASN A 150 -5.62 9.66 14.29
N VAL A 151 -6.77 9.42 13.67
CA VAL A 151 -6.92 9.30 12.22
C VAL A 151 -7.95 10.33 11.77
N THR A 152 -7.55 11.22 10.88
CA THR A 152 -8.47 12.18 10.27
C THR A 152 -9.00 11.63 8.97
N VAL A 153 -10.30 11.47 8.88
CA VAL A 153 -11.05 11.05 7.69
C VAL A 153 -11.70 12.28 7.08
N ALA A 154 -11.17 12.75 5.97
CA ALA A 154 -11.77 13.88 5.26
C ALA A 154 -13.04 13.43 4.51
N SER A 155 -13.99 14.37 4.35
CA SER A 155 -15.19 14.12 3.53
C SER A 155 -14.79 13.84 2.08
N GLY A 156 -15.32 12.77 1.50
CA GLY A 156 -15.01 12.35 0.15
C GLY A 156 -13.68 11.58 0.00
N ALA A 157 -12.88 11.44 1.05
CA ALA A 157 -11.60 10.74 0.98
C ALA A 157 -11.74 9.23 1.15
N VAL A 158 -10.82 8.50 0.51
CA VAL A 158 -10.59 7.07 0.72
C VAL A 158 -9.22 6.92 1.39
N SER A 159 -9.16 6.18 2.49
CA SER A 159 -7.95 6.11 3.33
C SER A 159 -7.69 4.68 3.80
N SER A 160 -6.41 4.36 3.96
CA SER A 160 -5.95 3.14 4.63
C SER A 160 -5.37 3.49 5.99
N VAL A 161 -5.80 2.76 7.02
CA VAL A 161 -5.18 2.73 8.35
C VAL A 161 -4.20 1.57 8.37
N LEU A 162 -2.95 1.85 8.69
CA LEU A 162 -1.88 0.87 8.77
C LEU A 162 -1.60 0.58 10.23
N LEU A 163 -1.64 -0.67 10.64
CA LEU A 163 -1.10 -1.13 11.91
C LEU A 163 0.30 -1.67 11.65
N LEU A 164 1.31 -1.06 12.26
CA LEU A 164 2.72 -1.30 11.98
C LEU A 164 3.46 -1.67 13.27
N ASP A 165 4.60 -2.33 13.13
CA ASP A 165 5.55 -2.46 14.24
C ASP A 165 6.16 -1.09 14.56
N ALA A 166 6.26 -0.73 15.84
CA ALA A 166 6.89 0.50 16.28
C ALA A 166 8.40 0.35 16.46
N PRO A 167 9.20 1.38 16.18
CA PRO A 167 10.60 1.41 16.57
C PRO A 167 10.74 1.19 18.09
N GLY A 168 11.70 0.36 18.50
CA GLY A 168 11.90 0.04 19.93
C GLY A 168 10.93 -0.99 20.51
N GLY A 169 10.00 -1.52 19.73
CA GLY A 169 9.03 -2.53 20.15
C GLY A 169 7.59 -2.02 20.18
N GLY A 170 6.62 -2.94 20.30
CA GLY A 170 5.20 -2.59 20.24
C GLY A 170 4.66 -2.38 18.82
N ILE A 171 3.52 -1.73 18.72
CA ILE A 171 2.81 -1.44 17.48
C ILE A 171 2.47 0.05 17.39
N THR A 172 2.16 0.54 16.21
CA THR A 172 1.75 1.92 15.95
C THR A 172 0.67 1.99 14.89
N ILE A 173 -0.16 3.03 14.94
CA ILE A 173 -1.22 3.32 13.97
C ILE A 173 -0.78 4.49 13.10
N ARG A 174 -0.93 4.34 11.78
CA ARG A 174 -0.67 5.38 10.80
C ARG A 174 -1.79 5.39 9.76
N SER A 175 -2.23 6.55 9.31
CA SER A 175 -3.16 6.68 8.19
C SER A 175 -2.47 7.20 6.94
N VAL A 176 -2.95 6.77 5.78
CA VAL A 176 -2.59 7.29 4.47
C VAL A 176 -3.85 7.54 3.67
N VAL A 177 -3.85 8.57 2.85
CA VAL A 177 -4.96 8.87 1.94
C VAL A 177 -4.69 8.14 0.63
N ASP A 178 -5.59 7.23 0.27
CA ASP A 178 -5.54 6.46 -0.97
C ASP A 178 -6.10 7.28 -2.14
N ALA A 179 -7.19 8.02 -1.90
CA ALA A 179 -7.74 8.98 -2.83
C ALA A 179 -8.31 10.19 -2.06
N ALA A 180 -7.99 11.39 -2.53
CA ALA A 180 -8.60 12.61 -2.05
C ALA A 180 -9.94 12.83 -2.76
N GLY A 181 -10.96 13.30 -2.03
CA GLY A 181 -12.25 13.63 -2.61
C GLY A 181 -12.14 14.74 -3.66
N ALA A 182 -13.20 14.92 -4.44
CA ALA A 182 -13.28 16.01 -5.43
C ALA A 182 -13.03 17.36 -4.73
N GLY A 183 -11.91 17.99 -5.00
CA GLY A 183 -11.50 19.27 -4.39
C GLY A 183 -10.13 19.24 -3.69
N VAL A 184 -9.54 18.07 -3.47
CA VAL A 184 -8.17 17.97 -2.94
C VAL A 184 -7.31 17.31 -4.03
N LEU A 185 -6.53 18.11 -4.74
CA LEU A 185 -5.50 17.59 -5.63
C LEU A 185 -4.48 16.81 -4.79
N PRO A 186 -4.06 15.61 -5.21
CA PRO A 186 -2.98 14.89 -4.55
C PRO A 186 -1.75 15.80 -4.47
N VAL A 187 -1.20 16.00 -3.29
CA VAL A 187 0.05 16.75 -3.11
C VAL A 187 1.15 15.94 -3.78
N GLY A 188 1.60 16.39 -4.97
CA GLY A 188 2.59 15.69 -5.79
C GLY A 188 2.23 15.53 -7.27
N ALA A 189 1.05 16.02 -7.70
CA ALA A 189 0.75 16.09 -9.12
C ALA A 189 1.63 17.18 -9.79
N VAL A 190 2.53 16.75 -10.67
CA VAL A 190 3.24 17.65 -11.58
C VAL A 190 2.18 18.29 -12.48
N PRO A 191 2.12 19.64 -12.63
CA PRO A 191 1.19 20.26 -13.55
C PRO A 191 1.51 19.76 -14.97
N ALA A 192 0.58 19.01 -15.57
CA ALA A 192 0.65 18.69 -16.99
C ALA A 192 0.43 19.98 -17.75
N GLY A 193 1.49 20.52 -18.33
CA GLY A 193 1.44 21.65 -19.25
C GLY A 193 0.48 21.32 -20.38
N GLY A 194 -0.47 22.21 -20.62
CA GLY A 194 -1.41 22.10 -21.73
C GLY A 194 -0.68 22.10 -23.07
N GLY A 195 -1.06 21.18 -23.94
CA GLY A 195 -0.67 21.23 -25.34
C GLY A 195 -0.61 19.86 -26.01
N GLY A 196 -1.48 19.62 -26.94
CA GLY A 196 -1.28 18.63 -28.00
C GLY A 196 -2.25 17.46 -28.03
N THR A 197 -3.27 17.60 -28.86
CA THR A 197 -4.05 16.49 -29.42
C THR A 197 -3.12 15.50 -30.12
N ALA A 198 -2.90 14.35 -29.55
CA ALA A 198 -2.36 13.18 -30.23
C ALA A 198 -3.30 12.00 -29.99
N ALA A 199 -4.04 11.64 -31.03
CA ALA A 199 -4.74 10.38 -31.09
C ALA A 199 -3.69 9.26 -31.10
N GLY A 200 -3.66 8.42 -30.07
CA GLY A 200 -2.72 7.30 -29.97
C GLY A 200 -3.22 6.24 -29.02
N SER A 201 -3.61 5.12 -29.59
CA SER A 201 -3.77 3.74 -29.07
C SER A 201 -4.17 3.59 -27.61
N HIS A 202 -5.36 3.11 -27.42
CA HIS A 202 -5.99 2.77 -26.13
C HIS A 202 -5.35 1.54 -25.47
N GLY A 203 -4.18 1.70 -24.91
CA GLY A 203 -3.67 0.78 -23.89
C GLY A 203 -4.24 1.24 -22.55
N GLY A 204 -5.25 0.53 -22.03
CA GLY A 204 -5.81 0.85 -20.73
C GLY A 204 -4.73 0.85 -19.64
N THR A 205 -4.72 1.87 -18.79
CA THR A 205 -3.82 2.00 -17.65
C THR A 205 -4.53 1.69 -16.34
N GLY A 206 -3.89 0.95 -15.46
CA GLY A 206 -4.31 0.80 -14.08
C GLY A 206 -3.57 1.81 -13.18
N VAL A 207 -4.08 2.04 -11.99
CA VAL A 207 -3.44 2.88 -10.97
C VAL A 207 -2.86 1.99 -9.90
N LEU A 208 -1.57 2.14 -9.62
CA LEU A 208 -0.85 1.33 -8.65
C LEU A 208 -0.36 2.17 -7.48
N GLY A 209 -0.81 1.82 -6.28
CA GLY A 209 -0.19 2.24 -5.03
C GLY A 209 0.79 1.16 -4.54
N LEU A 210 1.93 1.57 -4.07
CA LEU A 210 2.93 0.67 -3.51
C LEU A 210 3.18 1.02 -2.06
N ALA A 211 2.85 0.10 -1.15
CA ALA A 211 3.15 0.21 0.26
C ALA A 211 4.29 -0.74 0.63
N LEU A 212 5.29 -0.24 1.32
CA LEU A 212 6.39 -1.01 1.88
C LEU A 212 6.29 -1.00 3.39
N LEU A 213 5.91 -2.13 3.94
CA LEU A 213 5.66 -2.34 5.36
C LEU A 213 6.63 -3.37 5.94
N CYS A 214 7.90 -3.33 5.48
CA CYS A 214 8.94 -4.27 5.90
C CYS A 214 9.84 -3.66 6.98
N PRO A 215 9.97 -4.27 8.18
CA PRO A 215 11.02 -3.88 9.11
C PRO A 215 12.38 -4.33 8.60
N VAL A 216 13.20 -3.33 8.35
CA VAL A 216 14.66 -3.37 8.28
C VAL A 216 15.30 -4.42 7.35
N LEU A 217 15.53 -3.99 6.14
CA LEU A 217 16.86 -4.21 5.53
C LEU A 217 17.71 -3.00 5.98
N ALA A 218 18.80 -3.23 6.69
CA ALA A 218 19.74 -2.16 7.01
C ALA A 218 20.18 -1.51 5.70
N GLY A 219 19.78 -0.23 5.46
CA GLY A 219 20.13 0.48 4.24
C GLY A 219 19.03 0.61 3.19
N GLY A 220 17.78 0.26 3.48
CA GLY A 220 16.68 0.43 2.50
C GLY A 220 16.54 -0.72 1.50
N ALA A 221 15.54 -0.65 0.65
CA ALA A 221 15.26 -1.62 -0.40
C ALA A 221 14.91 -0.94 -1.73
N VAL A 222 15.18 -1.65 -2.83
CA VAL A 222 14.87 -1.21 -4.19
C VAL A 222 13.81 -2.14 -4.77
N LEU A 223 12.74 -1.58 -5.30
CA LEU A 223 11.74 -2.34 -6.04
C LEU A 223 11.88 -2.12 -7.53
N THR A 224 11.91 -3.21 -8.24
CA THR A 224 11.87 -3.22 -9.70
C THR A 224 10.69 -4.05 -10.18
N ALA A 225 10.10 -3.68 -11.30
CA ALA A 225 9.08 -4.47 -11.94
C ALA A 225 9.42 -4.70 -13.40
N ARG A 226 9.19 -5.93 -13.87
CA ARG A 226 9.31 -6.31 -15.25
C ARG A 226 7.97 -6.76 -15.79
N ARG A 227 7.52 -6.13 -16.87
CA ARG A 227 6.30 -6.55 -17.58
C ARG A 227 6.60 -7.82 -18.36
N LEU A 228 5.79 -8.85 -18.18
CA LEU A 228 5.84 -10.06 -18.98
C LEU A 228 5.18 -9.76 -20.34
N GLY A 229 5.90 -10.01 -21.42
CA GLY A 229 5.33 -9.97 -22.77
C GLY A 229 4.30 -11.09 -22.94
N ARG A 230 3.20 -10.81 -23.65
CA ARG A 230 2.38 -11.86 -24.25
C ARG A 230 3.11 -12.47 -25.42
#